data_02268e3609f2b95733ad3f806f6de13f
#
_entry.id   02268e3609f2b95733ad3f806f6de13f
#
_cell.length_a   1.000
_cell.length_b   1.000
_cell.length_c   1.000
_cell.angle_alpha   90.00
_cell.angle_beta   90.00
_cell.angle_gamma   90.00
#
_symmetry.space_group_name_H-M   'P 1'
#
loop_
_entity.id
_entity.type
_entity.pdbx_description
1 polymer ?
#
loop_
_entity_poly.entity_id
_entity_poly.type
_entity_poly.pdbx_seq_one_letter_code
_entity_poly.pdbx_strand_id
1 'polypeptide(L)'
;MRKIKILIIEDESILALELKNVLQSAGYEVAGIASNSNAAITFVKSTNIDIIITDIQIKGELNGIQTVKLIHKTKMIPTIFLTAFHDDGMLKEVSKVNFTGYIVKPYLDEQLLREVRLTSLRYGLDGVKTIIELGNGYRFNQNEKNLYLHDNIIELTKQELALIQLLIQNIGQIVSIEAIELMLWYDKAVSENSRRQLLFRLKAKLHGLNIETVKGVGYKLHKDGRR
;
A
#
# COMPACT_ATOMS: atom_id res chain seq x y z
N MET A 1 13.91 -11.25 13.23
CA MET A 1 13.01 -10.44 12.40
C MET A 1 11.94 -9.86 13.31
N ARG A 2 11.55 -8.58 13.11
CA ARG A 2 10.43 -7.97 13.83
C ARG A 2 9.13 -8.62 13.38
N LYS A 3 8.26 -9.01 14.34
CA LYS A 3 6.92 -9.50 14.00
C LYS A 3 6.02 -8.34 13.58
N ILE A 4 5.19 -8.57 12.58
CA ILE A 4 4.17 -7.62 12.12
C ILE A 4 3.08 -7.55 13.18
N LYS A 5 2.74 -6.34 13.64
CA LYS A 5 1.77 -6.06 14.68
C LYS A 5 0.41 -5.75 14.09
N ILE A 6 -0.57 -6.60 14.39
CA ILE A 6 -1.93 -6.51 13.88
C ILE A 6 -2.88 -6.08 14.99
N LEU A 7 -3.71 -5.08 14.73
CA LEU A 7 -4.86 -4.75 15.55
C LEU A 7 -6.12 -5.37 14.93
N ILE A 8 -6.86 -6.13 15.71
CA ILE A 8 -8.18 -6.67 15.34
C ILE A 8 -9.24 -5.74 15.92
N ILE A 9 -10.22 -5.33 15.10
CA ILE A 9 -11.40 -4.59 15.52
C ILE A 9 -12.63 -5.46 15.20
N GLU A 10 -13.17 -6.10 16.24
CA GLU A 10 -14.26 -7.07 16.13
C GLU A 10 -15.00 -7.08 17.49
N ASP A 11 -16.31 -6.90 17.48
CA ASP A 11 -17.12 -6.85 18.71
C ASP A 11 -17.61 -8.23 19.17
N GLU A 12 -17.57 -9.24 18.29
CA GLU A 12 -17.84 -10.62 18.65
C GLU A 12 -16.59 -11.30 19.20
N SER A 13 -16.54 -11.50 20.52
CA SER A 13 -15.36 -12.02 21.21
C SER A 13 -14.87 -13.38 20.68
N ILE A 14 -15.78 -14.24 20.24
CA ILE A 14 -15.42 -15.57 19.70
C ILE A 14 -14.70 -15.41 18.38
N LEU A 15 -15.25 -14.62 17.44
CA LEU A 15 -14.64 -14.35 16.14
C LEU A 15 -13.29 -13.63 16.29
N ALA A 16 -13.20 -12.68 17.22
CA ALA A 16 -11.96 -11.99 17.51
C ALA A 16 -10.85 -12.94 18.02
N LEU A 17 -11.21 -13.92 18.85
CA LEU A 17 -10.28 -14.95 19.36
C LEU A 17 -9.87 -15.93 18.26
N GLU A 18 -10.77 -16.34 17.40
CA GLU A 18 -10.47 -17.19 16.23
C GLU A 18 -9.47 -16.49 15.31
N LEU A 19 -9.75 -15.24 14.92
CA LEU A 19 -8.84 -14.41 14.14
C LEU A 19 -7.46 -14.30 14.78
N LYS A 20 -7.41 -14.03 16.10
CA LYS A 20 -6.16 -13.97 16.85
C LYS A 20 -5.38 -15.28 16.75
N ASN A 21 -6.03 -16.42 16.95
CA ASN A 21 -5.38 -17.73 16.93
C ASN A 21 -4.80 -18.03 15.53
N VAL A 22 -5.57 -17.79 14.48
CA VAL A 22 -5.13 -17.98 13.08
C VAL A 22 -3.89 -17.13 12.78
N LEU A 23 -3.94 -15.83 13.11
CA LEU A 23 -2.84 -14.91 12.86
C LEU A 23 -1.59 -15.25 13.67
N GLN A 24 -1.74 -15.61 14.95
CA GLN A 24 -0.62 -15.98 15.81
C GLN A 24 0.02 -17.31 15.36
N SER A 25 -0.77 -18.29 14.93
CA SER A 25 -0.27 -19.55 14.37
C SER A 25 0.53 -19.34 13.08
N ALA A 26 0.22 -18.32 12.31
CA ALA A 26 0.95 -17.90 11.12
C ALA A 26 2.17 -17.01 11.41
N GLY A 27 2.49 -16.75 12.70
CA GLY A 27 3.68 -16.02 13.13
C GLY A 27 3.51 -14.51 13.28
N TYR A 28 2.32 -13.97 13.07
CA TYR A 28 2.01 -12.54 13.31
C TYR A 28 1.87 -12.24 14.80
N GLU A 29 2.07 -10.98 15.19
CA GLU A 29 1.79 -10.49 16.55
C GLU A 29 0.43 -9.78 16.55
N VAL A 30 -0.55 -10.33 17.28
CA VAL A 30 -1.79 -9.61 17.54
C VAL A 30 -1.55 -8.66 18.71
N ALA A 31 -1.37 -7.38 18.41
CA ALA A 31 -1.06 -6.34 19.38
C ALA A 31 -2.25 -6.05 20.30
N GLY A 32 -3.46 -6.27 19.82
CA GLY A 32 -4.68 -6.11 20.61
C GLY A 32 -5.95 -6.47 19.83
N ILE A 33 -7.02 -6.57 20.60
CA ILE A 33 -8.39 -6.71 20.10
C ILE A 33 -9.18 -5.52 20.65
N ALA A 34 -9.86 -4.79 19.77
CA ALA A 34 -10.75 -3.70 20.11
C ALA A 34 -12.18 -4.08 19.74
N SER A 35 -13.11 -4.00 20.68
CA SER A 35 -14.52 -4.32 20.46
C SER A 35 -15.36 -3.15 19.96
N ASN A 36 -14.77 -1.96 19.84
CA ASN A 36 -15.45 -0.74 19.41
C ASN A 36 -14.44 0.33 18.95
N SER A 37 -14.96 1.41 18.38
CA SER A 37 -14.16 2.50 17.81
C SER A 37 -13.25 3.19 18.85
N ASN A 38 -13.73 3.44 20.06
CA ASN A 38 -12.96 4.14 21.09
C ASN A 38 -11.75 3.32 21.54
N ALA A 39 -11.95 2.02 21.76
CA ALA A 39 -10.87 1.08 22.08
C ALA A 39 -9.84 1.04 20.95
N ALA A 40 -10.27 0.95 19.69
CA ALA A 40 -9.39 0.91 18.52
C ALA A 40 -8.52 2.18 18.42
N ILE A 41 -9.13 3.36 18.54
CA ILE A 41 -8.42 4.65 18.50
C ILE A 41 -7.40 4.75 19.63
N THR A 42 -7.75 4.29 20.83
CA THR A 42 -6.86 4.28 21.99
C THR A 42 -5.65 3.37 21.75
N PHE A 43 -5.87 2.18 21.22
CA PHE A 43 -4.79 1.25 20.85
C PHE A 43 -3.82 1.86 19.86
N VAL A 44 -4.32 2.47 18.79
CA VAL A 44 -3.48 3.07 17.74
C VAL A 44 -2.64 4.25 18.27
N LYS A 45 -3.16 4.99 19.27
CA LYS A 45 -2.42 6.10 19.91
C LYS A 45 -1.30 5.61 20.83
N SER A 46 -1.49 4.48 21.50
CA SER A 46 -0.56 3.95 22.51
C SER A 46 0.41 2.89 21.97
N THR A 47 0.07 2.26 20.85
CA THR A 47 0.80 1.11 20.33
C THR A 47 1.11 1.29 18.84
N ASN A 48 2.31 0.89 18.43
CA ASN A 48 2.64 0.90 17.00
C ASN A 48 1.99 -0.30 16.32
N ILE A 49 1.00 -0.04 15.47
CA ILE A 49 0.26 -1.02 14.68
C ILE A 49 0.73 -0.94 13.23
N ASP A 50 0.93 -2.10 12.61
CA ASP A 50 1.36 -2.25 11.23
C ASP A 50 0.21 -2.52 10.26
N ILE A 51 -0.80 -3.31 10.71
CA ILE A 51 -2.00 -3.65 9.93
C ILE A 51 -3.22 -3.59 10.86
N ILE A 52 -4.32 -3.09 10.35
CA ILE A 52 -5.64 -3.21 10.98
C ILE A 52 -6.45 -4.25 10.22
N ILE A 53 -7.08 -5.17 10.95
CA ILE A 53 -8.14 -6.05 10.43
C ILE A 53 -9.41 -5.65 11.17
N THR A 54 -10.43 -5.26 10.44
CA THR A 54 -11.68 -4.76 11.06
C THR A 54 -12.91 -5.33 10.42
N ASP A 55 -13.87 -5.76 11.24
CA ASP A 55 -15.23 -5.90 10.73
C ASP A 55 -15.77 -4.52 10.37
N ILE A 56 -16.58 -4.48 9.32
CA ILE A 56 -17.31 -3.28 8.93
C ILE A 56 -18.43 -2.99 9.94
N GLN A 57 -19.12 -4.04 10.40
CA GLN A 57 -20.23 -3.93 11.34
C GLN A 57 -19.75 -4.21 12.77
N ILE A 58 -19.29 -3.19 13.45
CA ILE A 58 -18.94 -3.26 14.89
C ILE A 58 -19.95 -2.49 15.73
N LYS A 59 -20.12 -2.90 17.00
CA LYS A 59 -20.99 -2.21 17.97
C LYS A 59 -20.45 -0.84 18.33
N GLY A 60 -21.36 0.11 18.53
CA GLY A 60 -21.08 1.46 18.98
C GLY A 60 -21.60 2.54 18.05
N GLU A 61 -21.17 3.80 18.28
CA GLU A 61 -21.61 4.96 17.49
C GLU A 61 -21.00 4.98 16.07
N LEU A 62 -19.84 4.36 15.88
CA LEU A 62 -19.10 4.32 14.62
C LEU A 62 -18.89 2.88 14.17
N ASN A 63 -19.17 2.62 12.91
CA ASN A 63 -18.81 1.36 12.28
C ASN A 63 -17.31 1.27 11.96
N GLY A 64 -16.85 0.11 11.46
CA GLY A 64 -15.44 -0.13 11.15
C GLY A 64 -14.86 0.85 10.13
N ILE A 65 -15.64 1.20 9.09
CA ILE A 65 -15.22 2.16 8.05
C ILE A 65 -15.00 3.55 8.65
N GLN A 66 -15.95 4.02 9.45
CA GLN A 66 -15.88 5.33 10.11
C GLN A 66 -14.73 5.38 11.11
N THR A 67 -14.50 4.28 11.85
CA THR A 67 -13.38 4.13 12.78
C THR A 67 -12.05 4.26 12.06
N VAL A 68 -11.87 3.55 10.94
CA VAL A 68 -10.65 3.63 10.13
C VAL A 68 -10.47 5.03 9.54
N LYS A 69 -11.54 5.69 9.06
CA LYS A 69 -11.47 7.08 8.61
C LYS A 69 -10.91 8.02 9.67
N LEU A 70 -11.31 7.85 10.93
CA LEU A 70 -10.78 8.65 12.03
C LEU A 70 -9.32 8.35 12.33
N ILE A 71 -8.95 7.08 12.37
CA ILE A 71 -7.56 6.65 12.56
C ILE A 71 -6.67 7.23 11.46
N HIS A 72 -7.11 7.16 10.20
CA HIS A 72 -6.35 7.65 9.05
C HIS A 72 -6.16 9.17 9.02
N LYS A 73 -6.95 9.95 9.77
CA LYS A 73 -6.67 11.40 9.95
C LYS A 73 -5.36 11.66 10.70
N THR A 74 -4.93 10.70 11.53
CA THR A 74 -3.71 10.84 12.37
C THR A 74 -2.58 9.94 11.90
N LYS A 75 -2.89 8.71 11.47
CA LYS A 75 -1.91 7.72 11.05
C LYS A 75 -2.50 6.82 9.97
N MET A 76 -1.88 6.84 8.78
CA MET A 76 -2.24 5.91 7.70
C MET A 76 -1.71 4.52 8.03
N ILE A 77 -2.61 3.59 8.30
CA ILE A 77 -2.30 2.19 8.60
C ILE A 77 -2.99 1.30 7.56
N PRO A 78 -2.26 0.37 6.91
CA PRO A 78 -2.87 -0.62 6.02
C PRO A 78 -4.05 -1.31 6.68
N THR A 79 -5.19 -1.34 6.03
CA THR A 79 -6.43 -1.87 6.62
C THR A 79 -7.08 -2.90 5.71
N ILE A 80 -7.43 -4.06 6.28
CA ILE A 80 -8.20 -5.12 5.65
C ILE A 80 -9.59 -5.13 6.29
N PHE A 81 -10.64 -4.98 5.47
CA PHE A 81 -12.02 -5.05 5.95
C PHE A 81 -12.55 -6.48 5.87
N LEU A 82 -13.24 -6.91 6.93
CA LEU A 82 -14.09 -8.10 6.92
C LEU A 82 -15.52 -7.65 6.73
N THR A 83 -16.25 -8.29 5.84
CA THR A 83 -17.63 -7.87 5.50
C THR A 83 -18.55 -9.07 5.32
N ALA A 84 -19.75 -9.01 5.86
CA ALA A 84 -20.76 -10.05 5.69
C ALA A 84 -21.45 -10.00 4.31
N PHE A 85 -21.05 -9.08 3.45
CA PHE A 85 -21.51 -8.82 2.07
C PHE A 85 -23.03 -8.81 1.83
N HIS A 86 -23.55 -7.75 1.16
CA HIS A 86 -24.50 -7.79 0.03
C HIS A 86 -25.01 -6.40 -0.36
N ASP A 87 -24.29 -5.32 -0.02
CA ASP A 87 -24.78 -3.97 -0.34
C ASP A 87 -23.76 -3.17 -1.15
N ASP A 88 -24.11 -2.85 -2.41
CA ASP A 88 -23.33 -1.95 -3.29
C ASP A 88 -23.07 -0.57 -2.66
N GLY A 89 -23.93 -0.13 -1.73
CA GLY A 89 -23.76 1.08 -0.96
C GLY A 89 -22.53 1.02 -0.05
N MET A 90 -22.27 -0.13 0.57
CA MET A 90 -21.15 -0.34 1.49
C MET A 90 -19.82 -0.39 0.75
N LEU A 91 -19.77 -0.98 -0.44
CA LEU A 91 -18.57 -0.95 -1.31
C LEU A 91 -18.21 0.49 -1.71
N LYS A 92 -19.22 1.34 -1.98
CA LYS A 92 -18.99 2.78 -2.23
C LYS A 92 -18.45 3.52 -1.01
N GLU A 93 -18.85 3.15 0.20
CA GLU A 93 -18.30 3.74 1.43
C GLU A 93 -16.86 3.27 1.71
N VAL A 94 -16.59 1.98 1.52
CA VAL A 94 -15.23 1.41 1.64
C VAL A 94 -14.28 2.06 0.62
N SER A 95 -14.73 2.28 -0.62
CA SER A 95 -13.90 2.91 -1.67
C SER A 95 -13.46 4.35 -1.35
N LYS A 96 -14.15 5.03 -0.44
CA LYS A 96 -13.77 6.38 0.04
C LYS A 96 -12.68 6.35 1.12
N VAL A 97 -12.29 5.18 1.60
CA VAL A 97 -11.21 4.99 2.57
C VAL A 97 -10.03 4.36 1.88
N ASN A 98 -8.83 4.79 2.22
CA ASN A 98 -7.62 4.12 1.72
C ASN A 98 -7.47 2.77 2.46
N PHE A 99 -7.94 1.69 1.84
CA PHE A 99 -7.84 0.33 2.36
C PHE A 99 -6.95 -0.53 1.46
N THR A 100 -6.45 -1.64 1.99
CA THR A 100 -5.56 -2.54 1.24
C THR A 100 -6.24 -3.78 0.70
N GLY A 101 -7.30 -4.21 1.36
CA GLY A 101 -8.07 -5.38 0.95
C GLY A 101 -9.39 -5.50 1.69
N TYR A 102 -10.26 -6.36 1.17
CA TYR A 102 -11.47 -6.78 1.88
C TYR A 102 -11.68 -8.28 1.71
N ILE A 103 -12.29 -8.90 2.71
CA ILE A 103 -12.60 -10.33 2.73
C ILE A 103 -14.08 -10.47 3.05
N VAL A 104 -14.76 -11.26 2.23
CA VAL A 104 -16.22 -11.53 2.40
C VAL A 104 -16.39 -12.71 3.33
N LYS A 105 -17.21 -12.55 4.38
CA LYS A 105 -17.62 -13.62 5.30
C LYS A 105 -18.74 -14.48 4.61
N PRO A 106 -18.75 -15.82 4.76
CA PRO A 106 -17.72 -16.64 5.42
C PRO A 106 -16.46 -16.80 4.57
N TYR A 107 -15.29 -16.84 5.19
CA TYR A 107 -14.00 -17.01 4.53
C TYR A 107 -13.19 -18.16 5.15
N LEU A 108 -12.24 -18.68 4.39
CA LEU A 108 -11.25 -19.64 4.87
C LEU A 108 -10.06 -18.91 5.47
N ASP A 109 -9.40 -19.53 6.47
CA ASP A 109 -8.18 -19.01 7.09
C ASP A 109 -7.09 -18.67 6.07
N GLU A 110 -6.95 -19.51 5.03
CA GLU A 110 -6.01 -19.29 3.95
C GLU A 110 -6.27 -17.96 3.17
N GLN A 111 -7.53 -17.55 3.02
CA GLN A 111 -7.89 -16.30 2.36
C GLN A 111 -7.46 -15.10 3.21
N LEU A 112 -7.70 -15.19 4.53
CA LEU A 112 -7.25 -14.18 5.49
C LEU A 112 -5.72 -14.04 5.48
N LEU A 113 -5.02 -15.15 5.64
CA LEU A 113 -3.56 -15.18 5.69
C LEU A 113 -2.93 -14.70 4.38
N ARG A 114 -3.52 -15.05 3.24
CA ARG A 114 -3.08 -14.56 1.93
C ARG A 114 -3.21 -13.05 1.83
N GLU A 115 -4.33 -12.47 2.26
CA GLU A 115 -4.55 -11.02 2.19
C GLU A 115 -3.62 -10.26 3.15
N VAL A 116 -3.40 -10.77 4.36
CA VAL A 116 -2.42 -10.23 5.30
C VAL A 116 -1.02 -10.27 4.70
N ARG A 117 -0.63 -11.38 4.07
CA ARG A 117 0.68 -11.51 3.43
C ARG A 117 0.84 -10.55 2.25
N LEU A 118 -0.17 -10.43 1.38
CA LEU A 118 -0.15 -9.49 0.27
C LEU A 118 -0.04 -8.04 0.76
N THR A 119 -0.77 -7.69 1.81
CA THR A 119 -0.68 -6.39 2.48
C THR A 119 0.72 -6.17 3.04
N SER A 120 1.28 -7.16 3.73
CA SER A 120 2.63 -7.09 4.29
C SER A 120 3.69 -6.86 3.22
N LEU A 121 3.62 -7.57 2.11
CA LEU A 121 4.53 -7.40 0.96
C LEU A 121 4.37 -6.01 0.32
N ARG A 122 3.12 -5.58 0.08
CA ARG A 122 2.80 -4.29 -0.54
C ARG A 122 3.31 -3.10 0.26
N TYR A 123 3.31 -3.21 1.58
CA TYR A 123 3.77 -2.17 2.51
C TYR A 123 5.15 -2.43 3.10
N GLY A 124 5.85 -3.50 2.65
CA GLY A 124 7.22 -3.81 3.08
C GLY A 124 7.34 -4.11 4.58
N LEU A 125 6.31 -4.67 5.18
CA LEU A 125 6.26 -4.93 6.63
C LEU A 125 7.04 -6.17 7.05
N ASP A 126 7.30 -7.09 6.13
CA ASP A 126 7.98 -8.38 6.37
C ASP A 126 9.49 -8.26 6.59
N GLY A 127 10.02 -7.05 6.71
CA GLY A 127 11.47 -6.82 6.76
C GLY A 127 12.17 -7.20 5.44
N VAL A 128 11.42 -7.56 4.42
CA VAL A 128 11.91 -7.60 3.04
C VAL A 128 12.37 -6.19 2.72
N LYS A 129 13.57 -6.05 2.18
CA LYS A 129 14.23 -4.77 1.88
C LYS A 129 13.21 -3.78 1.31
N THR A 130 12.73 -2.88 2.15
CA THR A 130 11.90 -1.74 1.72
C THR A 130 12.71 -0.79 0.82
N ILE A 131 14.00 -1.03 0.76
CA ILE A 131 14.96 -0.31 -0.07
C ILE A 131 15.25 -1.15 -1.31
N ILE A 132 14.85 -0.63 -2.46
CA ILE A 132 15.19 -1.20 -3.77
C ILE A 132 16.43 -0.48 -4.28
N GLU A 133 17.52 -1.22 -4.43
CA GLU A 133 18.74 -0.71 -5.06
C GLU A 133 18.53 -0.66 -6.58
N LEU A 134 18.75 0.52 -7.17
CA LEU A 134 18.53 0.80 -8.59
C LEU A 134 19.82 0.93 -9.38
N GLY A 135 20.98 0.81 -8.70
CA GLY A 135 22.30 1.03 -9.27
C GLY A 135 22.78 2.48 -9.20
N ASN A 136 24.08 2.71 -9.42
CA ASN A 136 24.73 4.04 -9.41
C ASN A 136 24.44 4.90 -8.18
N GLY A 137 24.28 4.28 -6.99
CA GLY A 137 23.97 4.96 -5.73
C GLY A 137 22.50 5.37 -5.56
N TYR A 138 21.63 5.04 -6.53
CA TYR A 138 20.20 5.26 -6.40
C TYR A 138 19.54 4.15 -5.61
N ARG A 139 18.68 4.53 -4.67
CA ARG A 139 17.86 3.60 -3.88
C ARG A 139 16.47 4.18 -3.65
N PHE A 140 15.46 3.34 -3.73
CA PHE A 140 14.08 3.72 -3.50
C PHE A 140 13.57 3.07 -2.21
N ASN A 141 13.14 3.88 -1.25
CA ASN A 141 12.47 3.42 -0.04
C ASN A 141 10.97 3.33 -0.31
N GLN A 142 10.44 2.11 -0.36
CA GLN A 142 9.02 1.85 -0.66
C GLN A 142 8.08 2.37 0.42
N ASN A 143 8.50 2.35 1.71
CA ASN A 143 7.67 2.80 2.83
C ASN A 143 7.55 4.32 2.87
N GLU A 144 8.66 5.00 2.70
CA GLU A 144 8.71 6.46 2.71
C GLU A 144 8.30 7.06 1.38
N LYS A 145 8.24 6.23 0.32
CA LYS A 145 8.04 6.64 -1.08
C LYS A 145 9.07 7.69 -1.53
N ASN A 146 10.30 7.59 -1.02
CA ASN A 146 11.39 8.49 -1.33
C ASN A 146 12.44 7.81 -2.19
N LEU A 147 12.96 8.56 -3.16
CA LEU A 147 14.12 8.18 -3.95
C LEU A 147 15.35 8.90 -3.41
N TYR A 148 16.44 8.16 -3.26
CA TYR A 148 17.71 8.66 -2.76
C TYR A 148 18.79 8.49 -3.81
N LEU A 149 19.70 9.44 -3.87
CA LEU A 149 21.01 9.29 -4.49
C LEU A 149 22.05 9.35 -3.37
N HIS A 150 22.72 8.23 -3.11
CA HIS A 150 23.49 8.00 -1.90
C HIS A 150 22.62 8.23 -0.65
N ASP A 151 22.88 9.28 0.15
CA ASP A 151 22.10 9.60 1.35
C ASP A 151 21.18 10.83 1.18
N ASN A 152 21.17 11.43 -0.01
CA ASN A 152 20.37 12.62 -0.29
C ASN A 152 19.04 12.27 -0.94
N ILE A 153 17.94 12.83 -0.43
CA ILE A 153 16.60 12.70 -1.03
C ILE A 153 16.57 13.47 -2.35
N ILE A 154 16.04 12.83 -3.39
CA ILE A 154 15.77 13.49 -4.67
C ILE A 154 14.34 14.01 -4.64
N GLU A 155 14.19 15.32 -4.72
CA GLU A 155 12.87 15.95 -4.79
C GLU A 155 12.19 15.69 -6.13
N LEU A 156 11.07 14.95 -6.08
CA LEU A 156 10.22 14.63 -7.20
C LEU A 156 8.83 15.24 -7.02
N THR A 157 8.26 15.73 -8.12
CA THR A 157 6.83 16.10 -8.13
C THR A 157 5.97 14.83 -7.99
N LYS A 158 4.69 14.99 -7.65
CA LYS A 158 3.75 13.86 -7.52
C LYS A 158 3.72 12.98 -8.78
N GLN A 159 3.73 13.58 -9.95
CA GLN A 159 3.72 12.84 -11.22
C GLN A 159 5.05 12.15 -11.52
N GLU A 160 6.18 12.79 -11.22
CA GLU A 160 7.51 12.19 -11.37
C GLU A 160 7.68 11.00 -10.44
N LEU A 161 7.22 11.14 -9.19
CA LEU A 161 7.23 10.06 -8.20
C LEU A 161 6.36 8.88 -8.64
N ALA A 162 5.12 9.15 -9.09
CA ALA A 162 4.24 8.09 -9.58
C ALA A 162 4.82 7.37 -10.81
N LEU A 163 5.43 8.09 -11.74
CA LEU A 163 6.07 7.50 -12.92
C LEU A 163 7.26 6.61 -12.53
N ILE A 164 8.16 7.10 -11.68
CA ILE A 164 9.33 6.29 -11.28
C ILE A 164 8.89 5.07 -10.45
N GLN A 165 7.88 5.18 -9.59
CA GLN A 165 7.33 4.04 -8.85
C GLN A 165 6.79 2.97 -9.80
N LEU A 166 6.04 3.35 -10.83
CA LEU A 166 5.52 2.43 -11.83
C LEU A 166 6.65 1.70 -12.58
N LEU A 167 7.71 2.43 -12.94
CA LEU A 167 8.89 1.85 -13.59
C LEU A 167 9.66 0.91 -12.64
N ILE A 168 9.78 1.27 -11.36
CA ILE A 168 10.43 0.44 -10.32
C ILE A 168 9.65 -0.87 -10.10
N GLN A 169 8.32 -0.82 -10.07
CA GLN A 169 7.49 -2.02 -9.94
C GLN A 169 7.65 -2.99 -11.12
N ASN A 170 8.07 -2.48 -12.28
CA ASN A 170 8.25 -3.22 -13.52
C ASN A 170 9.71 -3.21 -14.01
N ILE A 171 10.70 -3.23 -13.09
CA ILE A 171 12.12 -3.24 -13.44
C ILE A 171 12.42 -4.37 -14.44
N GLY A 172 13.10 -4.03 -15.53
CA GLY A 172 13.45 -4.98 -16.58
C GLY A 172 12.34 -5.28 -17.57
N GLN A 173 11.12 -4.76 -17.36
CA GLN A 173 9.98 -4.89 -18.27
C GLN A 173 9.65 -3.54 -18.93
N ILE A 174 8.98 -3.60 -20.07
CA ILE A 174 8.48 -2.38 -20.73
C ILE A 174 7.14 -2.02 -20.11
N VAL A 175 7.03 -0.79 -19.60
CA VAL A 175 5.77 -0.18 -19.18
C VAL A 175 5.20 0.57 -20.38
N SER A 176 4.02 0.16 -20.86
CA SER A 176 3.42 0.74 -22.05
C SER A 176 2.97 2.18 -21.82
N ILE A 177 2.82 2.91 -22.92
CA ILE A 177 2.33 4.30 -22.91
C ILE A 177 0.95 4.35 -22.30
N GLU A 178 0.06 3.41 -22.66
CA GLU A 178 -1.32 3.33 -22.18
C GLU A 178 -1.36 3.08 -20.67
N ALA A 179 -0.50 2.20 -20.14
CA ALA A 179 -0.42 1.93 -18.71
C ALA A 179 0.02 3.17 -17.91
N ILE A 180 0.95 3.96 -18.46
CA ILE A 180 1.40 5.21 -17.86
C ILE A 180 0.29 6.26 -17.89
N GLU A 181 -0.40 6.40 -19.01
CA GLU A 181 -1.49 7.36 -19.16
C GLU A 181 -2.66 7.01 -18.24
N LEU A 182 -3.04 5.74 -18.19
CA LEU A 182 -4.09 5.26 -17.29
C LEU A 182 -3.76 5.53 -15.81
N MET A 183 -2.52 5.33 -15.41
CA MET A 183 -2.12 5.52 -14.01
C MET A 183 -1.97 6.99 -13.60
N LEU A 184 -1.42 7.83 -14.49
CA LEU A 184 -1.07 9.21 -14.14
C LEU A 184 -2.16 10.23 -14.50
N TRP A 185 -3.06 9.90 -15.43
CA TRP A 185 -4.10 10.79 -15.96
C TRP A 185 -5.44 10.08 -16.18
N TYR A 186 -5.82 9.23 -15.25
CA TYR A 186 -7.00 8.34 -15.31
C TYR A 186 -8.27 9.01 -15.87
N ASP A 187 -8.50 10.29 -15.57
CA ASP A 187 -9.71 11.05 -15.92
C ASP A 187 -9.49 12.17 -16.94
N LYS A 188 -8.30 12.26 -17.55
CA LYS A 188 -7.94 13.33 -18.48
C LYS A 188 -7.18 12.80 -19.68
N ALA A 189 -7.60 13.20 -20.88
CA ALA A 189 -6.78 13.00 -22.07
C ALA A 189 -5.49 13.81 -21.95
N VAL A 190 -4.35 13.13 -22.10
CA VAL A 190 -3.03 13.76 -22.02
C VAL A 190 -2.43 13.89 -23.41
N SER A 191 -1.80 15.05 -23.69
CA SER A 191 -1.07 15.21 -24.93
C SER A 191 0.24 14.44 -24.90
N GLU A 192 0.67 13.94 -26.06
CA GLU A 192 1.98 13.31 -26.21
C GLU A 192 3.11 14.21 -25.70
N ASN A 193 2.99 15.51 -25.91
CA ASN A 193 3.98 16.49 -25.47
C ASN A 193 4.08 16.54 -23.92
N SER A 194 2.96 16.54 -23.21
CA SER A 194 2.95 16.54 -21.74
C SER A 194 3.63 15.31 -21.14
N ARG A 195 3.39 14.15 -21.74
CA ARG A 195 4.04 12.89 -21.37
C ARG A 195 5.54 12.92 -21.62
N ARG A 196 5.95 13.39 -22.80
CA ARG A 196 7.37 13.54 -23.16
C ARG A 196 8.09 14.50 -22.22
N GLN A 197 7.46 15.64 -21.87
CA GLN A 197 8.02 16.61 -20.93
C GLN A 197 8.19 16.03 -19.52
N LEU A 198 7.22 15.26 -19.03
CA LEU A 198 7.33 14.59 -17.73
C LEU A 198 8.53 13.64 -17.69
N LEU A 199 8.65 12.80 -18.73
CA LEU A 199 9.77 11.87 -18.83
C LEU A 199 11.11 12.58 -18.98
N PHE A 200 11.17 13.65 -19.76
CA PHE A 200 12.39 14.44 -19.94
C PHE A 200 12.86 15.02 -18.59
N ARG A 201 11.96 15.62 -17.82
CA ARG A 201 12.27 16.14 -16.48
C ARG A 201 12.72 15.03 -15.53
N LEU A 202 12.02 13.89 -15.54
CA LEU A 202 12.41 12.75 -14.71
C LEU A 202 13.81 12.24 -15.07
N LYS A 203 14.12 12.06 -16.35
CA LYS A 203 15.46 11.63 -16.81
C LYS A 203 16.54 12.64 -16.47
N ALA A 204 16.24 13.93 -16.54
CA ALA A 204 17.20 14.99 -16.17
C ALA A 204 17.55 14.95 -14.67
N LYS A 205 16.57 14.67 -13.81
CA LYS A 205 16.82 14.49 -12.37
C LYS A 205 17.52 13.16 -12.04
N LEU A 206 17.23 12.11 -12.81
CA LEU A 206 17.70 10.74 -12.59
C LEU A 206 18.71 10.29 -13.65
N HIS A 207 19.65 11.18 -14.00
CA HIS A 207 20.61 10.97 -15.09
C HIS A 207 21.50 9.73 -14.93
N GLY A 208 21.66 9.23 -13.68
CA GLY A 208 22.39 7.99 -13.40
C GLY A 208 21.55 6.72 -13.56
N LEU A 209 20.22 6.82 -13.68
CA LEU A 209 19.37 5.66 -13.93
C LEU A 209 19.21 5.41 -15.45
N ASN A 210 19.23 4.15 -15.82
CA ASN A 210 19.02 3.75 -17.21
C ASN A 210 17.52 3.57 -17.50
N ILE A 211 16.86 4.68 -17.85
CA ILE A 211 15.47 4.68 -18.32
C ILE A 211 15.49 4.70 -19.85
N GLU A 212 15.32 3.52 -20.47
CA GLU A 212 15.24 3.34 -21.90
C GLU A 212 13.89 3.80 -22.44
N THR A 213 13.91 4.44 -23.63
CA THR A 213 12.70 4.74 -24.39
C THR A 213 12.55 3.71 -25.51
N VAL A 214 11.51 2.89 -25.44
CA VAL A 214 11.14 1.97 -26.51
C VAL A 214 10.14 2.70 -27.42
N LYS A 215 10.63 3.15 -28.57
CA LYS A 215 9.88 4.05 -29.49
C LYS A 215 8.53 3.46 -29.87
N GLY A 216 7.47 4.22 -29.63
CA GLY A 216 6.08 3.83 -29.96
C GLY A 216 5.46 2.82 -29.00
N VAL A 217 6.20 2.27 -28.01
CA VAL A 217 5.73 1.22 -27.10
C VAL A 217 5.65 1.71 -25.66
N GLY A 218 6.75 2.24 -25.11
CA GLY A 218 6.78 2.63 -23.71
C GLY A 218 8.18 2.91 -23.18
N TYR A 219 8.36 2.67 -21.88
CA TYR A 219 9.62 2.92 -21.18
C TYR A 219 10.02 1.73 -20.33
N LYS A 220 11.33 1.53 -20.18
CA LYS A 220 11.90 0.43 -19.40
C LYS A 220 12.96 0.96 -18.45
N LEU A 221 12.86 0.62 -17.19
CA LEU A 221 13.90 0.87 -16.21
C LEU A 221 14.80 -0.37 -16.10
N HIS A 222 16.09 -0.20 -16.32
CA HIS A 222 17.06 -1.27 -16.09
C HIS A 222 17.59 -1.22 -14.66
N LYS A 223 17.82 -2.40 -14.08
CA LYS A 223 18.31 -2.51 -12.69
C LYS A 223 19.74 -1.98 -12.52
N ASP A 224 20.54 -2.17 -13.56
CA ASP A 224 21.94 -1.70 -13.57
C ASP A 224 21.98 -0.34 -14.26
N GLY A 225 22.63 0.63 -13.62
CA GLY A 225 22.84 1.95 -14.20
C GLY A 225 23.56 1.88 -15.55
N ARG A 226 23.54 2.98 -16.30
CA ARG A 226 24.36 3.08 -17.52
C ARG A 226 25.82 2.81 -17.17
N ARG A 227 26.42 1.86 -17.88
CA ARG A 227 27.89 1.73 -17.94
C ARG A 227 28.48 2.93 -18.64
#